data_39cc1ede4468a374fde24fd4ee63b3d2
#
_entry.id   39cc1ede4468a374fde24fd4ee63b3d2
#
_cell.length_a   1.000
_cell.length_b   1.000
_cell.length_c   1.000
_cell.angle_alpha   90.00
_cell.angle_beta   90.00
_cell.angle_gamma   90.00
#
_symmetry.space_group_name_H-M   'P 1'
#
loop_
_entity.id
_entity.type
_entity.pdbx_description
1 polymer ?
#
loop_
_entity_poly.entity_id
_entity_poly.type
_entity_poly.pdbx_seq_one_letter_code
_entity_poly.pdbx_strand_id
1 'polypeptide(L)'
;MKFKIAVPSKGRISDPAVKILEKAGLGLKDNSNRKLFSQTFNKDIDVMFARAADIPEFVDEGICDMGITGYDLIEENSADVEILLDLQFGATRLVLASPDDSPIVSKEDLKDGMTIATEFPNLTRRYLDENNLDIKIVKLTGSTEIAPFIGIADAITDLTSTGTTLSMNHLKIVDTILESSINLIANKESYVEKKNLVEAVSTSIHGVLEAGRKKLVMMNVAKKDLCEVQKVMPAMSGPTVSEVLSKDETVAVQAVVTEDEVFELVNKLRNAGARDILVVPIERIIQ
;
A
#
# COMPACT_ATOMS: atom_id res chain seq x y z
N MET A 1 -1.68 16.53 24.15
CA MET A 1 -0.57 15.74 23.55
C MET A 1 -0.54 16.03 22.06
N LYS A 2 0.65 15.95 21.41
CA LYS A 2 0.74 16.07 19.95
C LYS A 2 0.18 14.81 19.29
N PHE A 3 -0.39 14.97 18.09
CA PHE A 3 -0.85 13.88 17.26
C PHE A 3 0.35 13.07 16.73
N LYS A 4 0.31 11.75 16.83
CA LYS A 4 1.42 10.87 16.48
C LYS A 4 1.01 9.86 15.42
N ILE A 5 1.85 9.72 14.39
CA ILE A 5 1.69 8.71 13.35
C ILE A 5 2.86 7.72 13.44
N ALA A 6 2.57 6.43 13.68
CA ALA A 6 3.57 5.38 13.67
C ALA A 6 3.88 4.93 12.24
N VAL A 7 5.18 4.81 11.92
CA VAL A 7 5.65 4.43 10.58
C VAL A 7 6.76 3.37 10.73
N PRO A 8 6.85 2.38 9.83
CA PRO A 8 7.91 1.40 9.86
C PRO A 8 9.30 2.03 9.74
N SER A 9 10.20 1.68 10.67
CA SER A 9 11.56 2.20 10.72
C SER A 9 12.51 1.56 9.74
N LYS A 10 12.15 0.37 9.20
CA LYS A 10 13.00 -0.47 8.33
C LYS A 10 12.12 -1.34 7.41
N GLY A 11 12.75 -1.95 6.43
CA GLY A 11 12.10 -2.89 5.52
C GLY A 11 11.51 -2.21 4.29
N ARG A 12 10.88 -3.02 3.42
CA ARG A 12 10.37 -2.60 2.11
C ARG A 12 9.28 -1.52 2.17
N ILE A 13 8.59 -1.41 3.30
CA ILE A 13 7.44 -0.50 3.49
C ILE A 13 7.84 0.85 4.09
N SER A 14 9.05 0.99 4.66
CA SER A 14 9.52 2.22 5.32
C SER A 14 9.58 3.41 4.36
N ASP A 15 10.36 3.28 3.29
CA ASP A 15 10.54 4.37 2.32
C ASP A 15 9.26 4.77 1.58
N PRO A 16 8.41 3.83 1.10
CA PRO A 16 7.11 4.16 0.54
C PRO A 16 6.19 4.88 1.51
N ALA A 17 6.13 4.44 2.78
CA ALA A 17 5.30 5.07 3.81
C ALA A 17 5.72 6.53 4.08
N VAL A 18 7.04 6.78 4.21
CA VAL A 18 7.58 8.15 4.37
C VAL A 18 7.26 9.01 3.15
N LYS A 19 7.45 8.49 1.94
CA LYS A 19 7.14 9.22 0.70
C LYS A 19 5.66 9.60 0.57
N ILE A 20 4.76 8.72 1.02
CA ILE A 20 3.32 9.04 1.03
C ILE A 20 3.04 10.19 1.99
N LEU A 21 3.62 10.17 3.20
CA LEU A 21 3.47 11.27 4.15
C LEU A 21 4.05 12.59 3.60
N GLU A 22 5.22 12.54 2.98
CA GLU A 22 5.83 13.73 2.35
C GLU A 22 4.91 14.33 1.28
N LYS A 23 4.41 13.50 0.36
CA LYS A 23 3.47 13.92 -0.68
C LYS A 23 2.13 14.39 -0.09
N ALA A 24 1.69 13.83 1.04
CA ALA A 24 0.51 14.29 1.76
C ALA A 24 0.70 15.65 2.46
N GLY A 25 1.90 16.25 2.40
CA GLY A 25 2.22 17.52 3.04
C GLY A 25 2.65 17.37 4.50
N LEU A 26 2.93 16.16 4.94
CA LEU A 26 3.45 15.80 6.25
C LEU A 26 4.95 15.50 6.19
N GLY A 27 5.70 16.26 5.38
CA GLY A 27 7.14 16.10 5.22
C GLY A 27 7.89 16.21 6.56
N LEU A 28 8.91 15.39 6.70
CA LEU A 28 9.73 15.34 7.91
C LEU A 28 10.76 16.46 7.91
N LYS A 29 10.97 17.12 9.06
CA LYS A 29 12.02 18.14 9.22
C LYS A 29 13.42 17.55 9.23
N ASP A 30 13.52 16.28 9.58
CA ASP A 30 14.78 15.58 9.74
C ASP A 30 14.62 14.13 9.26
N ASN A 31 15.22 13.82 8.11
CA ASN A 31 15.16 12.51 7.45
C ASN A 31 16.23 11.53 7.97
N SER A 32 16.79 11.71 9.16
CA SER A 32 17.73 10.74 9.68
C SER A 32 16.98 9.47 10.14
N ASN A 33 17.10 8.38 9.37
CA ASN A 33 16.53 7.05 9.66
C ASN A 33 16.99 6.42 11.00
N ARG A 34 17.68 7.17 11.85
CA ARG A 34 18.20 6.73 13.16
C ARG A 34 17.41 7.29 14.34
N LYS A 35 16.48 8.23 14.11
CA LYS A 35 15.67 8.81 15.19
C LYS A 35 14.39 8.02 15.38
N LEU A 36 14.02 7.78 16.63
CA LEU A 36 12.74 7.15 16.98
C LEU A 36 11.55 8.09 16.73
N PHE A 37 11.79 9.41 16.75
CA PHE A 37 10.77 10.44 16.52
C PHE A 37 11.30 11.50 15.57
N SER A 38 10.45 11.96 14.67
CA SER A 38 10.69 13.11 13.81
C SER A 38 9.50 14.06 13.84
N GLN A 39 9.78 15.36 13.87
CA GLN A 39 8.75 16.38 13.70
C GLN A 39 8.41 16.51 12.22
N THR A 40 7.14 16.69 11.92
CA THR A 40 6.73 17.10 10.58
C THR A 40 6.80 18.63 10.43
N PHE A 41 6.60 19.13 9.22
CA PHE A 41 6.43 20.59 9.02
C PHE A 41 5.13 21.09 9.68
N ASN A 42 4.15 20.22 9.93
CA ASN A 42 3.02 20.55 10.78
C ASN A 42 3.43 20.41 12.27
N LYS A 43 3.28 21.50 13.05
CA LYS A 43 3.74 21.57 14.44
C LYS A 43 2.96 20.64 15.39
N ASP A 44 1.76 20.25 15.00
CA ASP A 44 0.85 19.46 15.82
C ASP A 44 0.98 17.96 15.57
N ILE A 45 1.73 17.54 14.52
CA ILE A 45 1.89 16.15 14.10
C ILE A 45 3.35 15.74 14.18
N ASP A 46 3.63 14.68 14.94
CA ASP A 46 4.93 14.03 15.00
C ASP A 46 4.84 12.62 14.38
N VAL A 47 5.95 12.14 13.81
CA VAL A 47 6.08 10.76 13.31
C VAL A 47 6.96 9.97 14.26
N MET A 48 6.50 8.77 14.61
CA MET A 48 7.25 7.78 15.38
C MET A 48 7.69 6.63 14.47
N PHE A 49 8.98 6.32 14.49
CA PHE A 49 9.53 5.17 13.76
C PHE A 49 9.59 3.94 14.64
N ALA A 50 8.90 2.88 14.26
CA ALA A 50 8.79 1.63 15.00
C ALA A 50 9.04 0.40 14.11
N ARG A 51 9.12 -0.78 14.69
CA ARG A 51 9.03 -2.03 13.91
C ARG A 51 7.61 -2.17 13.39
N ALA A 52 7.45 -2.63 12.15
CA ALA A 52 6.13 -2.82 11.56
C ALA A 52 5.21 -3.71 12.42
N ALA A 53 5.78 -4.76 13.05
CA ALA A 53 5.04 -5.68 13.91
C ALA A 53 4.53 -5.04 15.23
N ASP A 54 5.16 -3.97 15.71
CA ASP A 54 4.79 -3.31 16.97
C ASP A 54 3.75 -2.19 16.73
N ILE A 55 3.58 -1.74 15.48
CA ILE A 55 2.69 -0.61 15.14
C ILE A 55 1.22 -0.89 15.48
N PRO A 56 0.64 -2.08 15.16
CA PRO A 56 -0.75 -2.36 15.53
C PRO A 56 -1.02 -2.15 17.01
N GLU A 57 -0.16 -2.68 17.88
CA GLU A 57 -0.27 -2.55 19.34
C GLU A 57 -0.12 -1.09 19.80
N PHE A 58 0.84 -0.33 19.23
CA PHE A 58 1.02 1.07 19.58
C PHE A 58 -0.17 1.95 19.20
N VAL A 59 -0.90 1.58 18.16
CA VAL A 59 -2.12 2.29 17.76
C VAL A 59 -3.30 1.82 18.62
N ASP A 60 -3.44 0.53 18.85
CA ASP A 60 -4.49 -0.04 19.70
C ASP A 60 -4.46 0.54 21.11
N GLU A 61 -3.30 0.57 21.75
CA GLU A 61 -3.08 1.13 23.09
C GLU A 61 -3.08 2.69 23.14
N GLY A 62 -3.34 3.37 22.02
CA GLY A 62 -3.39 4.83 21.97
C GLY A 62 -2.06 5.55 22.19
N ILE A 63 -0.92 4.83 22.14
CA ILE A 63 0.43 5.42 22.17
C ILE A 63 0.65 6.30 20.94
N CYS A 64 0.12 5.84 19.80
CA CYS A 64 0.01 6.57 18.55
C CYS A 64 -1.45 6.70 18.13
N ASP A 65 -1.79 7.85 17.55
CA ASP A 65 -3.14 8.13 17.07
C ASP A 65 -3.45 7.40 15.75
N MET A 66 -2.42 7.25 14.91
CA MET A 66 -2.49 6.56 13.63
C MET A 66 -1.22 5.75 13.39
N GLY A 67 -1.30 4.82 12.43
CA GLY A 67 -0.14 4.02 12.03
C GLY A 67 -0.23 3.55 10.57
N ILE A 68 0.93 3.21 10.00
CA ILE A 68 1.05 2.57 8.69
C ILE A 68 1.67 1.20 8.91
N THR A 69 0.93 0.14 8.59
CA THR A 69 1.37 -1.25 8.83
C THR A 69 0.71 -2.23 7.86
N GLY A 70 1.15 -3.49 7.87
CA GLY A 70 0.53 -4.57 7.07
C GLY A 70 -0.76 -5.06 7.69
N TYR A 71 -1.74 -5.43 6.85
CA TYR A 71 -2.99 -6.04 7.29
C TYR A 71 -2.74 -7.38 7.99
N ASP A 72 -1.75 -8.14 7.52
CA ASP A 72 -1.26 -9.35 8.17
C ASP A 72 -0.85 -9.14 9.63
N LEU A 73 -0.21 -8.02 9.94
CA LEU A 73 0.22 -7.70 11.30
C LEU A 73 -0.93 -7.23 12.18
N ILE A 74 -1.91 -6.53 11.61
CA ILE A 74 -3.15 -6.15 12.34
C ILE A 74 -3.89 -7.41 12.77
N GLU A 75 -4.08 -8.34 11.85
CA GLU A 75 -4.78 -9.60 12.08
C GLU A 75 -4.00 -10.56 12.99
N GLU A 76 -2.67 -10.64 12.84
CA GLU A 76 -1.81 -11.47 13.70
C GLU A 76 -1.87 -11.01 15.17
N ASN A 77 -1.89 -9.70 15.39
CA ASN A 77 -1.97 -9.13 16.75
C ASN A 77 -3.42 -9.03 17.27
N SER A 78 -4.42 -9.29 16.42
CA SER A 78 -5.84 -9.07 16.77
C SER A 78 -6.09 -7.65 17.30
N ALA A 79 -5.42 -6.66 16.71
CA ALA A 79 -5.47 -5.27 17.17
C ALA A 79 -6.83 -4.64 16.89
N ASP A 80 -7.42 -4.00 17.89
CA ASP A 80 -8.74 -3.36 17.83
C ASP A 80 -8.66 -1.91 17.34
N VAL A 81 -8.33 -1.76 16.04
CA VAL A 81 -8.08 -0.47 15.37
C VAL A 81 -9.08 -0.20 14.24
N GLU A 82 -9.21 1.08 13.85
CA GLU A 82 -9.95 1.47 12.64
C GLU A 82 -9.03 1.42 11.43
N ILE A 83 -9.39 0.62 10.41
CA ILE A 83 -8.70 0.59 9.12
C ILE A 83 -9.28 1.70 8.24
N LEU A 84 -8.48 2.71 7.93
CA LEU A 84 -8.94 3.90 7.22
C LEU A 84 -8.73 3.79 5.71
N LEU A 85 -7.57 3.31 5.27
CA LEU A 85 -7.20 3.24 3.85
C LEU A 85 -6.28 2.05 3.58
N ASP A 86 -6.53 1.34 2.49
CA ASP A 86 -5.51 0.52 1.83
C ASP A 86 -4.59 1.45 1.03
N LEU A 87 -3.30 1.44 1.34
CA LEU A 87 -2.32 2.32 0.69
C LEU A 87 -1.87 1.82 -0.68
N GLN A 88 -2.43 0.69 -1.15
CA GLN A 88 -2.29 0.14 -2.50
C GLN A 88 -0.84 -0.21 -2.89
N PHE A 89 -0.01 -0.51 -1.91
CA PHE A 89 1.34 -1.03 -2.11
C PHE A 89 1.67 -2.12 -1.08
N GLY A 90 2.78 -2.83 -1.32
CA GLY A 90 3.24 -3.88 -0.43
C GLY A 90 2.33 -5.11 -0.39
N ALA A 91 1.56 -5.36 -1.45
CA ALA A 91 0.70 -6.54 -1.55
C ALA A 91 1.49 -7.83 -1.32
N THR A 92 1.01 -8.65 -0.40
CA THR A 92 1.56 -9.95 0.00
C THR A 92 0.41 -10.89 0.31
N ARG A 93 0.72 -12.17 0.45
CA ARG A 93 -0.21 -13.17 0.96
C ARG A 93 0.50 -14.09 1.95
N LEU A 94 -0.16 -14.40 3.03
CA LEU A 94 0.24 -15.47 3.92
C LEU A 94 -0.19 -16.78 3.29
N VAL A 95 0.75 -17.68 3.04
CA VAL A 95 0.49 -18.95 2.37
C VAL A 95 0.95 -20.11 3.23
N LEU A 96 0.26 -21.24 3.11
CA LEU A 96 0.74 -22.55 3.50
C LEU A 96 1.64 -23.08 2.40
N ALA A 97 2.85 -23.52 2.73
CA ALA A 97 3.78 -24.09 1.77
C ALA A 97 4.45 -25.36 2.34
N SER A 98 4.77 -26.31 1.46
CA SER A 98 5.42 -27.57 1.80
C SER A 98 6.60 -27.84 0.84
N PRO A 99 7.57 -28.70 1.21
CA PRO A 99 8.62 -29.13 0.28
C PRO A 99 8.07 -29.70 -1.03
N ASP A 100 8.78 -29.47 -2.14
CA ASP A 100 8.37 -29.94 -3.47
C ASP A 100 8.12 -31.46 -3.53
N ASP A 101 8.91 -32.24 -2.78
CA ASP A 101 8.82 -33.68 -2.68
C ASP A 101 7.86 -34.16 -1.56
N SER A 102 7.26 -33.27 -0.80
CA SER A 102 6.28 -33.61 0.22
C SER A 102 4.97 -34.12 -0.40
N PRO A 103 4.30 -35.10 0.25
CA PRO A 103 2.97 -35.56 -0.14
C PRO A 103 1.88 -34.51 0.09
N ILE A 104 2.17 -33.42 0.81
CA ILE A 104 1.23 -32.34 1.07
C ILE A 104 1.15 -31.47 -0.19
N VAL A 105 0.07 -31.58 -0.97
CA VAL A 105 -0.17 -30.84 -2.22
C VAL A 105 -1.40 -29.93 -2.13
N SER A 106 -2.25 -30.19 -1.13
CA SER A 106 -3.45 -29.42 -0.86
C SER A 106 -3.70 -29.38 0.66
N LYS A 107 -4.59 -28.52 1.14
CA LYS A 107 -4.93 -28.45 2.57
C LYS A 107 -5.57 -29.72 3.11
N GLU A 108 -6.22 -30.50 2.26
CA GLU A 108 -6.84 -31.80 2.59
C GLU A 108 -5.80 -32.86 2.92
N ASP A 109 -4.54 -32.69 2.58
CA ASP A 109 -3.44 -33.59 2.92
C ASP A 109 -2.88 -33.35 4.31
N LEU A 110 -3.26 -32.23 4.94
CA LEU A 110 -2.88 -31.93 6.32
C LEU A 110 -3.55 -32.94 7.28
N LYS A 111 -2.81 -33.39 8.30
CA LYS A 111 -3.28 -34.37 9.27
C LYS A 111 -2.88 -33.96 10.69
N ASP A 112 -3.69 -34.35 11.64
CA ASP A 112 -3.37 -34.21 13.06
C ASP A 112 -2.00 -34.82 13.39
N GLY A 113 -1.26 -34.14 14.26
CA GLY A 113 0.07 -34.53 14.66
C GLY A 113 1.20 -34.00 13.76
N MET A 114 0.90 -33.42 12.62
CA MET A 114 1.88 -32.66 11.83
C MET A 114 2.35 -31.40 12.58
N THR A 115 3.40 -30.80 12.06
CA THR A 115 3.98 -29.56 12.60
C THR A 115 4.12 -28.50 11.52
N ILE A 116 3.69 -27.28 11.81
CA ILE A 116 3.85 -26.11 10.93
C ILE A 116 4.75 -25.08 11.62
N ALA A 117 5.77 -24.60 10.91
CA ALA A 117 6.63 -23.50 11.37
C ALA A 117 6.17 -22.17 10.77
N THR A 118 6.18 -21.10 11.57
CA THR A 118 5.65 -19.80 11.14
C THR A 118 6.18 -18.63 11.97
N GLU A 119 6.19 -17.43 11.38
CA GLU A 119 6.25 -16.14 12.10
C GLU A 119 4.86 -15.64 12.54
N PHE A 120 3.76 -16.21 11.99
CA PHE A 120 2.38 -15.80 12.18
C PHE A 120 1.56 -16.88 12.92
N PRO A 121 1.86 -17.16 14.19
CA PRO A 121 1.23 -18.26 14.92
C PRO A 121 -0.28 -18.09 15.13
N ASN A 122 -0.78 -16.85 15.31
CA ASN A 122 -2.19 -16.61 15.56
C ASN A 122 -3.03 -16.79 14.28
N LEU A 123 -2.57 -16.23 13.17
CA LEU A 123 -3.20 -16.44 11.86
C LEU A 123 -3.17 -17.91 11.45
N THR A 124 -2.03 -18.57 11.66
CA THR A 124 -1.90 -20.02 11.39
C THR A 124 -2.84 -20.84 12.25
N ARG A 125 -2.98 -20.53 13.56
CA ARG A 125 -3.91 -21.21 14.45
C ARG A 125 -5.35 -21.04 14.00
N ARG A 126 -5.77 -19.81 13.69
CA ARG A 126 -7.11 -19.51 13.17
C ARG A 126 -7.44 -20.34 11.92
N TYR A 127 -6.51 -20.38 10.96
CA TYR A 127 -6.66 -21.19 9.76
C TYR A 127 -6.81 -22.69 10.06
N LEU A 128 -6.01 -23.23 10.99
CA LEU A 128 -6.10 -24.63 11.38
C LEU A 128 -7.41 -24.94 12.09
N ASP A 129 -7.87 -24.08 12.99
CA ASP A 129 -9.13 -24.24 13.73
C ASP A 129 -10.33 -24.19 12.78
N GLU A 130 -10.33 -23.30 11.78
CA GLU A 130 -11.36 -23.22 10.72
C GLU A 130 -11.43 -24.50 9.86
N ASN A 131 -10.31 -25.20 9.71
CA ASN A 131 -10.24 -26.48 8.99
C ASN A 131 -10.33 -27.70 9.92
N ASN A 132 -10.58 -27.53 11.23
CA ASN A 132 -10.69 -28.59 12.25
C ASN A 132 -9.44 -29.47 12.32
N LEU A 133 -8.24 -28.88 12.28
CA LEU A 133 -6.95 -29.55 12.28
C LEU A 133 -6.20 -29.29 13.60
N ASP A 134 -5.84 -30.38 14.31
CA ASP A 134 -4.97 -30.31 15.50
C ASP A 134 -3.49 -30.49 15.13
N ILE A 135 -2.91 -29.41 14.60
CA ILE A 135 -1.52 -29.36 14.12
C ILE A 135 -0.69 -28.49 15.07
N LYS A 136 0.51 -28.98 15.40
CA LYS A 136 1.45 -28.27 16.25
C LYS A 136 2.06 -27.08 15.50
N ILE A 137 2.05 -25.90 16.13
CA ILE A 137 2.70 -24.70 15.61
C ILE A 137 4.05 -24.50 16.30
N VAL A 138 5.09 -24.28 15.50
CA VAL A 138 6.42 -23.85 15.95
C VAL A 138 6.66 -22.41 15.51
N LYS A 139 6.67 -21.50 16.48
CA LYS A 139 6.97 -20.08 16.20
C LYS A 139 8.44 -19.89 15.93
N LEU A 140 8.77 -19.31 14.79
CA LEU A 140 10.10 -18.85 14.43
C LEU A 140 10.10 -17.31 14.29
N THR A 141 11.29 -16.71 14.23
CA THR A 141 11.47 -15.24 14.07
C THR A 141 12.26 -14.91 12.80
N GLY A 142 12.10 -15.70 11.75
CA GLY A 142 12.79 -15.62 10.45
C GLY A 142 13.22 -16.99 9.97
N SER A 143 13.58 -17.05 8.70
CA SER A 143 14.08 -18.26 8.03
C SER A 143 13.16 -19.47 8.22
N THR A 144 11.86 -19.25 8.12
CA THR A 144 10.82 -20.28 8.22
C THR A 144 10.99 -21.34 7.14
N GLU A 145 11.46 -20.93 5.96
CA GLU A 145 11.67 -21.78 4.79
C GLU A 145 12.67 -22.92 5.00
N ILE A 146 13.55 -22.84 6.00
CA ILE A 146 14.52 -23.92 6.29
C ILE A 146 13.93 -25.01 7.19
N ALA A 147 12.85 -24.69 7.94
CA ALA A 147 12.33 -25.57 8.99
C ALA A 147 11.96 -27.00 8.51
N PRO A 148 11.34 -27.20 7.33
CA PRO A 148 11.06 -28.54 6.83
C PRO A 148 12.33 -29.35 6.53
N PHE A 149 13.36 -28.73 5.98
CA PHE A 149 14.59 -29.39 5.56
C PHE A 149 15.48 -29.84 6.72
N ILE A 150 15.31 -29.23 7.89
CA ILE A 150 16.02 -29.62 9.11
C ILE A 150 15.15 -30.47 10.06
N GLY A 151 13.94 -30.85 9.59
CA GLY A 151 13.05 -31.76 10.33
C GLY A 151 12.34 -31.13 11.52
N ILE A 152 12.22 -29.79 11.57
CA ILE A 152 11.48 -29.08 12.63
C ILE A 152 9.98 -29.05 12.33
N ALA A 153 9.58 -29.02 11.06
CA ALA A 153 8.20 -28.93 10.62
C ALA A 153 7.97 -29.71 9.33
N ASP A 154 6.71 -30.11 9.08
CA ASP A 154 6.26 -30.76 7.85
C ASP A 154 5.91 -29.75 6.77
N ALA A 155 5.46 -28.56 7.17
CA ALA A 155 5.08 -27.45 6.32
C ALA A 155 5.38 -26.11 7.04
N ILE A 156 5.22 -25.02 6.30
CA ILE A 156 5.38 -23.66 6.83
C ILE A 156 4.17 -22.79 6.47
N THR A 157 3.95 -21.73 7.25
CA THR A 157 3.19 -20.58 6.77
C THR A 157 4.09 -19.36 6.74
N ASP A 158 4.11 -18.66 5.61
CA ASP A 158 5.00 -17.52 5.40
C ASP A 158 4.40 -16.50 4.44
N LEU A 159 4.85 -15.24 4.55
CA LEU A 159 4.44 -14.17 3.65
C LEU A 159 5.20 -14.24 2.33
N THR A 160 4.46 -14.14 1.25
CA THR A 160 5.05 -14.04 -0.09
C THR A 160 4.30 -13.05 -0.96
N SER A 161 5.00 -12.34 -1.84
CA SER A 161 4.36 -11.52 -2.87
C SER A 161 4.22 -12.29 -4.19
N THR A 162 5.28 -12.91 -4.67
CA THR A 162 5.32 -13.62 -5.97
C THR A 162 5.51 -15.13 -5.85
N GLY A 163 5.85 -15.64 -4.67
CA GLY A 163 6.21 -17.05 -4.47
C GLY A 163 7.66 -17.39 -4.86
N THR A 164 8.40 -16.46 -5.43
CA THR A 164 9.76 -16.73 -5.95
C THR A 164 10.70 -17.25 -4.86
N THR A 165 10.71 -16.65 -3.67
CA THR A 165 11.58 -17.09 -2.56
C THR A 165 11.25 -18.52 -2.15
N LEU A 166 9.97 -18.86 -2.04
CA LEU A 166 9.54 -20.22 -1.71
C LEU A 166 10.01 -21.22 -2.77
N SER A 167 9.77 -20.93 -4.05
CA SER A 167 10.19 -21.78 -5.16
C SER A 167 11.71 -21.94 -5.22
N MET A 168 12.50 -20.88 -4.98
CA MET A 168 13.98 -20.97 -4.91
C MET A 168 14.46 -21.85 -3.76
N ASN A 169 13.67 -21.98 -2.69
CA ASN A 169 13.95 -22.84 -1.55
C ASN A 169 13.22 -24.19 -1.64
N HIS A 170 12.81 -24.65 -2.83
CA HIS A 170 12.14 -25.93 -3.06
C HIS A 170 10.85 -26.11 -2.24
N LEU A 171 10.08 -25.04 -2.10
CA LEU A 171 8.77 -25.05 -1.44
C LEU A 171 7.69 -24.71 -2.46
N LYS A 172 6.64 -25.51 -2.48
CA LYS A 172 5.40 -25.28 -3.25
C LYS A 172 4.32 -24.68 -2.36
N ILE A 173 3.56 -23.75 -2.91
CA ILE A 173 2.39 -23.18 -2.25
C ILE A 173 1.27 -24.21 -2.30
N VAL A 174 0.69 -24.48 -1.13
CA VAL A 174 -0.40 -25.44 -0.93
C VAL A 174 -1.75 -24.74 -0.85
N ASP A 175 -1.79 -23.63 -0.06
CA ASP A 175 -3.01 -22.82 0.10
C ASP A 175 -2.65 -21.37 0.41
N THR A 176 -3.62 -20.46 0.25
CA THR A 176 -3.51 -19.05 0.68
C THR A 176 -4.40 -18.83 1.89
N ILE A 177 -3.80 -18.39 2.98
CA ILE A 177 -4.47 -18.17 4.27
C ILE A 177 -5.05 -16.76 4.35
N LEU A 178 -4.29 -15.74 3.93
CA LEU A 178 -4.68 -14.34 4.01
C LEU A 178 -4.02 -13.55 2.88
N GLU A 179 -4.77 -12.66 2.25
CA GLU A 179 -4.20 -11.61 1.41
C GLU A 179 -4.00 -10.34 2.24
N SER A 180 -2.85 -9.68 2.06
CA SER A 180 -2.45 -8.51 2.83
C SER A 180 -1.90 -7.41 1.94
N SER A 181 -2.15 -6.18 2.36
CA SER A 181 -1.57 -4.96 1.82
C SER A 181 -1.18 -4.03 2.97
N ILE A 182 -0.55 -2.91 2.66
CA ILE A 182 -0.22 -1.90 3.68
C ILE A 182 -1.41 -0.99 3.89
N ASN A 183 -1.77 -0.78 5.15
CA ASN A 183 -2.93 -0.01 5.56
C ASN A 183 -2.55 1.18 6.44
N LEU A 184 -3.34 2.24 6.33
CA LEU A 184 -3.41 3.33 7.30
C LEU A 184 -4.46 2.98 8.35
N ILE A 185 -4.05 2.92 9.60
CA ILE A 185 -4.91 2.59 10.74
C ILE A 185 -5.00 3.75 11.73
N ALA A 186 -6.05 3.78 12.52
CA ALA A 186 -6.23 4.73 13.61
C ALA A 186 -6.68 4.03 14.90
N ASN A 187 -6.25 4.60 16.02
CA ASN A 187 -6.80 4.27 17.33
C ASN A 187 -8.28 4.71 17.39
N LYS A 188 -9.17 3.87 17.91
CA LYS A 188 -10.61 4.12 17.94
C LYS A 188 -11.00 5.35 18.75
N GLU A 189 -10.36 5.59 19.89
CA GLU A 189 -10.62 6.78 20.71
C GLU A 189 -10.13 8.04 20.00
N SER A 190 -8.91 8.02 19.46
CA SER A 190 -8.37 9.13 18.66
C SER A 190 -9.21 9.40 17.41
N TYR A 191 -9.79 8.38 16.79
CA TYR A 191 -10.72 8.54 15.65
C TYR A 191 -11.95 9.37 16.03
N VAL A 192 -12.43 9.24 17.25
CA VAL A 192 -13.58 10.02 17.77
C VAL A 192 -13.13 11.38 18.30
N GLU A 193 -12.12 11.41 19.19
CA GLU A 193 -11.73 12.62 19.91
C GLU A 193 -10.96 13.61 19.06
N LYS A 194 -10.14 13.11 18.10
CA LYS A 194 -9.29 13.91 17.21
C LYS A 194 -9.73 13.82 15.76
N LYS A 195 -11.02 13.60 15.54
CA LYS A 195 -11.64 13.33 14.24
C LYS A 195 -11.14 14.24 13.13
N ASN A 196 -11.09 15.54 13.37
CA ASN A 196 -10.66 16.52 12.34
C ASN A 196 -9.22 16.28 11.86
N LEU A 197 -8.31 15.87 12.75
CA LEU A 197 -6.91 15.57 12.38
C LEU A 197 -6.82 14.23 11.66
N VAL A 198 -7.52 13.20 12.14
CA VAL A 198 -7.56 11.88 11.50
C VAL A 198 -8.12 12.00 10.08
N GLU A 199 -9.24 12.71 9.89
CA GLU A 199 -9.83 12.95 8.58
C GLU A 199 -8.91 13.78 7.67
N ALA A 200 -8.26 14.82 8.19
CA ALA A 200 -7.33 15.65 7.41
C ALA A 200 -6.14 14.84 6.90
N VAL A 201 -5.53 14.01 7.77
CA VAL A 201 -4.41 13.11 7.40
C VAL A 201 -4.88 12.07 6.39
N SER A 202 -6.00 11.39 6.67
CA SER A 202 -6.56 10.35 5.80
C SER A 202 -6.92 10.91 4.42
N THR A 203 -7.62 12.05 4.35
CA THR A 203 -7.96 12.73 3.08
C THR A 203 -6.72 13.13 2.29
N SER A 204 -5.69 13.66 2.98
CA SER A 204 -4.44 14.05 2.32
C SER A 204 -3.71 12.85 1.73
N ILE A 205 -3.65 11.73 2.45
CA ILE A 205 -3.06 10.48 1.97
C ILE A 205 -3.88 9.88 0.83
N HIS A 206 -5.21 9.84 0.96
CA HIS A 206 -6.11 9.39 -0.10
C HIS A 206 -5.90 10.20 -1.38
N GLY A 207 -5.75 11.52 -1.26
CA GLY A 207 -5.46 12.40 -2.38
C GLY A 207 -4.13 12.09 -3.09
N VAL A 208 -3.12 11.60 -2.36
CA VAL A 208 -1.86 11.11 -2.94
C VAL A 208 -2.08 9.82 -3.74
N LEU A 209 -2.85 8.88 -3.19
CA LEU A 209 -3.16 7.61 -3.86
C LEU A 209 -3.94 7.84 -5.16
N GLU A 210 -4.96 8.69 -5.10
CA GLU A 210 -5.75 9.08 -6.27
C GLU A 210 -4.90 9.77 -7.36
N ALA A 211 -3.99 10.65 -6.95
CA ALA A 211 -3.09 11.33 -7.87
C ALA A 211 -2.08 10.39 -8.53
N GLY A 212 -1.66 9.35 -7.82
CA GLY A 212 -0.68 8.39 -8.33
C GLY A 212 -1.12 7.66 -9.60
N ARG A 213 -2.42 7.58 -9.85
CA ARG A 213 -3.03 6.95 -11.03
C ARG A 213 -3.39 7.92 -12.14
N LYS A 214 -3.10 9.21 -11.96
CA LYS A 214 -3.57 10.28 -12.85
C LYS A 214 -2.43 11.19 -13.26
N LYS A 215 -2.55 11.77 -14.45
CA LYS A 215 -1.63 12.79 -15.00
C LYS A 215 -2.42 13.98 -15.48
N LEU A 216 -1.82 15.15 -15.35
CA LEU A 216 -2.32 16.35 -16.01
C LEU A 216 -1.69 16.43 -17.41
N VAL A 217 -2.50 16.34 -18.44
CA VAL A 217 -2.07 16.55 -19.83
C VAL A 217 -2.43 17.96 -20.23
N MET A 218 -1.45 18.71 -20.72
CA MET A 218 -1.60 20.06 -21.22
C MET A 218 -1.10 20.11 -22.66
N MET A 219 -1.75 20.89 -23.51
CA MET A 219 -1.37 20.98 -24.93
C MET A 219 -1.82 22.29 -25.54
N ASN A 220 -1.23 22.64 -26.67
CA ASN A 220 -1.68 23.70 -27.53
C ASN A 220 -2.44 23.12 -28.73
N VAL A 221 -3.58 23.74 -29.08
CA VAL A 221 -4.47 23.29 -30.15
C VAL A 221 -4.92 24.49 -30.98
N ALA A 222 -4.83 24.41 -32.31
CA ALA A 222 -5.44 25.41 -33.16
C ALA A 222 -6.98 25.38 -33.01
N LYS A 223 -7.64 26.52 -32.94
CA LYS A 223 -9.11 26.57 -32.72
C LYS A 223 -9.90 25.70 -33.70
N LYS A 224 -9.44 25.58 -34.94
CA LYS A 224 -10.06 24.73 -35.98
C LYS A 224 -10.01 23.22 -35.63
N ASP A 225 -8.99 22.78 -34.89
CA ASP A 225 -8.75 21.37 -34.59
C ASP A 225 -9.32 20.99 -33.19
N LEU A 226 -9.83 21.98 -32.43
CA LEU A 226 -10.31 21.79 -31.05
C LEU A 226 -11.41 20.72 -30.94
N CYS A 227 -12.33 20.71 -31.90
CA CYS A 227 -13.42 19.73 -31.90
C CYS A 227 -12.92 18.29 -32.04
N GLU A 228 -11.90 18.05 -32.87
CA GLU A 228 -11.30 16.71 -33.06
C GLU A 228 -10.50 16.28 -31.81
N VAL A 229 -9.79 17.21 -31.17
CA VAL A 229 -9.08 16.95 -29.91
C VAL A 229 -10.08 16.61 -28.79
N GLN A 230 -11.19 17.35 -28.70
CA GLN A 230 -12.22 17.06 -27.68
C GLN A 230 -12.84 15.65 -27.80
N LYS A 231 -12.99 15.13 -29.03
CA LYS A 231 -13.53 13.78 -29.25
C LYS A 231 -12.64 12.66 -28.71
N VAL A 232 -11.33 12.89 -28.65
CA VAL A 232 -10.35 11.88 -28.19
C VAL A 232 -9.91 12.07 -26.74
N MET A 233 -10.31 13.17 -26.09
CA MET A 233 -9.96 13.44 -24.70
C MET A 233 -10.91 12.75 -23.73
N PRO A 234 -10.50 11.70 -23.02
CA PRO A 234 -11.20 11.21 -21.84
C PRO A 234 -10.91 12.19 -20.70
N ALA A 235 -11.89 12.93 -20.22
CA ALA A 235 -11.67 13.86 -19.14
C ALA A 235 -12.64 13.61 -17.98
N MET A 236 -12.15 13.67 -16.75
CA MET A 236 -12.95 13.46 -15.53
C MET A 236 -14.17 14.40 -15.44
N SER A 237 -14.04 15.66 -15.93
CA SER A 237 -15.12 16.67 -15.91
C SER A 237 -15.12 17.50 -17.19
N GLY A 238 -14.51 16.97 -18.28
CA GLY A 238 -14.28 17.71 -19.51
C GLY A 238 -12.95 18.48 -19.50
N PRO A 239 -12.39 18.79 -20.69
CA PRO A 239 -11.17 19.56 -20.79
C PRO A 239 -11.40 21.03 -20.44
N THR A 240 -10.44 21.63 -19.74
CA THR A 240 -10.40 23.09 -19.60
C THR A 240 -9.73 23.68 -20.83
N VAL A 241 -10.36 24.69 -21.42
CA VAL A 241 -9.84 25.42 -22.58
C VAL A 241 -9.57 26.87 -22.21
N SER A 242 -8.36 27.37 -22.49
CA SER A 242 -7.94 28.73 -22.18
C SER A 242 -7.36 29.40 -23.43
N GLU A 243 -7.53 30.71 -23.55
CA GLU A 243 -6.92 31.48 -24.64
C GLU A 243 -5.42 31.61 -24.43
N VAL A 244 -4.66 31.48 -25.53
CA VAL A 244 -3.22 31.74 -25.57
C VAL A 244 -2.97 33.10 -26.19
N LEU A 245 -2.15 33.92 -25.55
CA LEU A 245 -1.71 35.20 -26.10
C LEU A 245 -0.67 34.97 -27.22
N SER A 246 -1.11 34.46 -28.36
CA SER A 246 -0.30 34.20 -29.52
C SER A 246 -0.88 34.92 -30.76
N LYS A 247 -0.06 35.05 -31.80
CA LYS A 247 -0.53 35.62 -33.08
C LYS A 247 -1.42 34.65 -33.88
N ASP A 248 -1.31 33.35 -33.55
CA ASP A 248 -2.10 32.30 -34.18
C ASP A 248 -3.35 32.04 -33.34
N GLU A 249 -4.45 31.64 -33.98
CA GLU A 249 -5.69 31.23 -33.30
C GLU A 249 -5.51 29.90 -32.54
N THR A 250 -4.74 29.94 -31.47
CA THR A 250 -4.37 28.77 -30.65
C THR A 250 -5.03 28.87 -29.28
N VAL A 251 -5.47 27.74 -28.73
CA VAL A 251 -5.96 27.59 -27.37
C VAL A 251 -5.11 26.59 -26.61
N ALA A 252 -4.95 26.79 -25.30
CA ALA A 252 -4.40 25.81 -24.40
C ALA A 252 -5.53 24.91 -23.91
N VAL A 253 -5.31 23.62 -23.99
CA VAL A 253 -6.25 22.60 -23.51
C VAL A 253 -5.56 21.78 -22.43
N GLN A 254 -6.24 21.55 -21.31
CA GLN A 254 -5.72 20.71 -20.23
C GLN A 254 -6.79 19.79 -19.68
N ALA A 255 -6.39 18.59 -19.28
CA ALA A 255 -7.27 17.63 -18.65
C ALA A 255 -6.50 16.66 -17.76
N VAL A 256 -7.17 16.14 -16.74
CA VAL A 256 -6.68 15.03 -15.91
C VAL A 256 -7.11 13.72 -16.56
N VAL A 257 -6.15 12.83 -16.79
CA VAL A 257 -6.33 11.54 -17.46
C VAL A 257 -5.71 10.41 -16.64
N THR A 258 -6.13 9.18 -16.87
CA THR A 258 -5.57 7.99 -16.24
C THR A 258 -4.17 7.70 -16.79
N GLU A 259 -3.22 7.36 -15.93
CA GLU A 259 -1.82 7.13 -16.33
C GLU A 259 -1.67 6.05 -17.38
N ASP A 260 -2.41 4.94 -17.24
CA ASP A 260 -2.36 3.79 -18.16
C ASP A 260 -2.78 4.15 -19.59
N GLU A 261 -3.62 5.18 -19.75
CA GLU A 261 -4.13 5.64 -21.04
C GLU A 261 -3.20 6.65 -21.73
N VAL A 262 -2.26 7.27 -21.00
CA VAL A 262 -1.45 8.40 -21.48
C VAL A 262 -0.70 8.06 -22.76
N PHE A 263 -0.08 6.88 -22.86
CA PHE A 263 0.72 6.51 -24.02
C PHE A 263 -0.10 6.52 -25.33
N GLU A 264 -1.27 5.89 -25.32
CA GLU A 264 -2.16 5.87 -26.50
C GLU A 264 -2.78 7.23 -26.74
N LEU A 265 -3.19 7.92 -25.67
CA LEU A 265 -3.83 9.22 -25.73
C LEU A 265 -2.94 10.27 -26.39
N VAL A 266 -1.66 10.36 -26.01
CA VAL A 266 -0.71 11.32 -26.60
C VAL A 266 -0.61 11.14 -28.12
N ASN A 267 -0.59 9.90 -28.61
CA ASN A 267 -0.56 9.62 -30.05
C ASN A 267 -1.86 10.04 -30.76
N LYS A 268 -3.01 9.76 -30.16
CA LYS A 268 -4.33 10.18 -30.69
C LYS A 268 -4.44 11.70 -30.73
N LEU A 269 -4.00 12.39 -29.68
CA LEU A 269 -4.00 13.87 -29.59
C LEU A 269 -3.11 14.51 -30.65
N ARG A 270 -1.91 14.00 -30.88
CA ARG A 270 -1.02 14.47 -31.95
C ARG A 270 -1.67 14.33 -33.31
N ASN A 271 -2.30 13.20 -33.58
CA ASN A 271 -3.00 12.97 -34.86
C ASN A 271 -4.23 13.89 -35.03
N ALA A 272 -4.86 14.28 -33.92
CA ALA A 272 -5.98 15.24 -33.91
C ALA A 272 -5.54 16.70 -34.00
N GLY A 273 -4.24 17.00 -34.11
CA GLY A 273 -3.69 18.37 -34.31
C GLY A 273 -3.16 19.03 -33.05
N ALA A 274 -3.11 18.33 -31.92
CA ALA A 274 -2.49 18.85 -30.70
C ALA A 274 -0.96 18.99 -30.85
N ARG A 275 -0.40 20.03 -30.25
CA ARG A 275 1.03 20.36 -30.25
C ARG A 275 1.49 20.68 -28.85
N ASP A 276 2.81 20.65 -28.63
CA ASP A 276 3.44 21.00 -27.35
C ASP A 276 2.80 20.27 -26.17
N ILE A 277 2.60 18.96 -26.33
CA ILE A 277 1.92 18.13 -25.32
C ILE A 277 2.84 17.91 -24.14
N LEU A 278 2.41 18.33 -22.94
CA LEU A 278 3.08 18.13 -21.67
C LEU A 278 2.29 17.13 -20.84
N VAL A 279 2.99 16.16 -20.26
CA VAL A 279 2.44 15.21 -19.29
C VAL A 279 3.07 15.51 -17.93
N VAL A 280 2.25 15.99 -17.00
CA VAL A 280 2.70 16.47 -15.70
C VAL A 280 2.20 15.54 -14.60
N PRO A 281 3.07 15.07 -13.67
CA PRO A 281 2.63 14.32 -12.53
C PRO A 281 1.80 15.21 -11.59
N ILE A 282 0.79 14.61 -10.95
CA ILE A 282 -0.05 15.27 -9.96
C ILE A 282 0.40 14.76 -8.60
N GLU A 283 0.67 15.65 -7.67
CA GLU A 283 1.07 15.25 -6.32
C GLU A 283 -0.12 14.80 -5.47
N ARG A 284 -1.24 15.51 -5.56
CA ARG A 284 -2.48 15.23 -4.82
C ARG A 284 -3.70 15.66 -5.60
N ILE A 285 -4.80 14.93 -5.41
CA ILE A 285 -6.13 15.30 -5.88
C ILE A 285 -7.06 15.27 -4.65
N ILE A 286 -7.60 16.40 -4.28
CA ILE A 286 -8.60 16.50 -3.20
C ILE A 286 -9.97 16.71 -3.87
N GLN A 287 -10.90 15.82 -3.57
CA GLN A 287 -12.28 15.86 -4.05
C GLN A 287 -13.23 16.24 -2.94
#